data_6502027c20e7eae873e9d5a0ec8f2f7b
#
_entry.id   6502027c20e7eae873e9d5a0ec8f2f7b
#
_cell.length_a   1.000
_cell.length_b   1.000
_cell.length_c   1.000
_cell.angle_alpha   90.00
_cell.angle_beta   90.00
_cell.angle_gamma   90.00
#
_symmetry.space_group_name_H-M   'P 1'
#
loop_
_entity.id
_entity.type
_entity.pdbx_description
1 polymer ?
#
loop_
_entity_poly.entity_id
_entity_poly.type
_entity_poly.pdbx_seq_one_letter_code
_entity_poly.pdbx_strand_id
1 'polypeptide(L)'
;YDAEVEKTLMGLGFMRSDFTRPTKEFSGGWRMRIELAKILLQKPDLILLDEPTNHLDIESVQWLEDFLKNNAKAVIVISHDKAFVDNLTNRTIEITMGKIYDYKTNYSHYLQLRKERREQQQKHFEEQQREIADITAFIERFK
;
A
#
# COMPACT_ATOMS: atom_id res chain seq x y z
N TYR A 1 -8.64 27.90 9.02
CA TYR A 1 -7.72 26.98 9.67
C TYR A 1 -8.43 26.08 10.67
N ASP A 2 -9.15 26.63 11.63
CA ASP A 2 -9.88 25.86 12.64
C ASP A 2 -10.95 24.95 12.02
N ALA A 3 -11.63 25.40 10.97
CA ALA A 3 -12.62 24.59 10.26
C ALA A 3 -11.99 23.36 9.58
N GLU A 4 -10.79 23.49 9.03
CA GLU A 4 -10.07 22.36 8.43
C GLU A 4 -9.64 21.34 9.50
N VAL A 5 -9.16 21.83 10.65
CA VAL A 5 -8.77 20.97 11.79
C VAL A 5 -9.97 20.17 12.28
N GLU A 6 -11.10 20.83 12.52
CA GLU A 6 -12.33 20.18 12.97
C GLU A 6 -12.82 19.15 11.97
N LYS A 7 -12.84 19.51 10.70
CA LYS A 7 -13.28 18.60 9.61
C LYS A 7 -12.40 17.35 9.54
N THR A 8 -11.09 17.51 9.64
CA THR A 8 -10.14 16.42 9.60
C THR A 8 -10.30 15.50 10.82
N LEU A 9 -10.41 16.05 12.01
CA LEU A 9 -10.61 15.27 13.23
C LEU A 9 -11.95 14.52 13.20
N MET A 10 -13.03 15.18 12.78
CA MET A 10 -14.34 14.53 12.67
C MET A 10 -14.33 13.41 11.63
N GLY A 11 -13.63 13.59 10.51
CA GLY A 11 -13.44 12.55 9.50
C GLY A 11 -12.73 11.32 10.04
N LEU A 12 -11.81 11.52 10.97
CA LEU A 12 -11.09 10.43 11.65
C LEU A 12 -11.83 9.87 12.87
N GLY A 13 -13.07 10.27 13.08
CA GLY A 13 -13.95 9.68 14.10
C GLY A 13 -14.04 10.44 15.40
N PHE A 14 -13.37 11.57 15.56
CA PHE A 14 -13.46 12.40 16.76
C PHE A 14 -14.80 13.15 16.81
N MET A 15 -15.32 13.31 18.02
CA MET A 15 -16.48 14.16 18.29
C MET A 15 -16.01 15.54 18.72
N ARG A 16 -16.90 16.54 18.60
CA ARG A 16 -16.59 17.92 19.06
C ARG A 16 -16.21 17.99 20.53
N SER A 17 -16.81 17.12 21.36
CA SER A 17 -16.47 17.02 22.79
C SER A 17 -15.03 16.55 23.04
N ASP A 18 -14.41 15.89 22.06
CA ASP A 18 -13.03 15.44 22.17
C ASP A 18 -12.00 16.53 21.93
N PHE A 19 -12.38 17.64 21.30
CA PHE A 19 -11.43 18.68 20.84
C PHE A 19 -10.73 19.39 21.98
N THR A 20 -11.32 19.43 23.15
CA THR A 20 -10.77 20.06 24.35
C THR A 20 -10.14 19.07 25.32
N ARG A 21 -10.17 17.79 25.02
CA ARG A 21 -9.59 16.74 25.87
C ARG A 21 -8.07 16.69 25.72
N PRO A 22 -7.32 16.53 26.80
CA PRO A 22 -5.88 16.33 26.73
C PRO A 22 -5.55 15.04 25.94
N THR A 23 -4.51 15.09 25.10
CA THR A 23 -4.12 13.95 24.27
C THR A 23 -3.74 12.73 25.08
N LYS A 24 -3.22 12.91 26.28
CA LYS A 24 -2.86 11.82 27.21
C LYS A 24 -4.03 10.94 27.65
N GLU A 25 -5.28 11.45 27.53
CA GLU A 25 -6.47 10.70 27.89
C GLU A 25 -6.94 9.73 26.82
N PHE A 26 -6.40 9.83 25.61
CA PHE A 26 -6.75 8.94 24.50
C PHE A 26 -5.93 7.65 24.52
N SER A 27 -6.55 6.55 24.05
CA SER A 27 -5.86 5.29 23.81
C SER A 27 -4.79 5.42 22.72
N GLY A 28 -3.92 4.41 22.58
CA GLY A 28 -2.89 4.39 21.54
C GLY A 28 -3.45 4.53 20.13
N GLY A 29 -4.55 3.84 19.81
CA GLY A 29 -5.20 3.93 18.51
C GLY A 29 -5.74 5.32 18.20
N TRP A 30 -6.33 5.98 19.18
CA TRP A 30 -6.81 7.36 19.03
C TRP A 30 -5.65 8.37 18.92
N ARG A 31 -4.55 8.14 19.62
CA ARG A 31 -3.34 8.97 19.48
C ARG A 31 -2.75 8.84 18.07
N MET A 32 -2.76 7.65 17.49
CA MET A 32 -2.34 7.44 16.10
C MET A 32 -3.21 8.24 15.13
N ARG A 33 -4.52 8.32 15.36
CA ARG A 33 -5.42 9.16 14.56
C ARG A 33 -5.07 10.64 14.68
N ILE A 34 -4.69 11.12 15.85
CA ILE A 34 -4.23 12.50 16.05
C ILE A 34 -2.95 12.77 15.24
N GLU A 35 -1.98 11.86 15.28
CA GLU A 35 -0.75 12.00 14.51
C GLU A 35 -1.02 12.00 13.00
N LEU A 36 -1.94 11.14 12.55
CA LEU A 36 -2.38 11.13 11.15
C LEU A 36 -3.02 12.48 10.76
N ALA A 37 -3.88 13.02 11.61
CA ALA A 37 -4.49 14.33 11.38
C ALA A 37 -3.45 15.45 11.22
N LYS A 38 -2.42 15.44 12.07
CA LYS A 38 -1.32 16.41 11.98
C LYS A 38 -0.61 16.35 10.64
N ILE A 39 -0.31 15.13 10.16
CA ILE A 39 0.34 14.93 8.86
C ILE A 39 -0.54 15.47 7.73
N LEU A 40 -1.81 15.12 7.73
CA LEU A 40 -2.75 15.55 6.68
C LEU A 40 -2.93 17.07 6.64
N LEU A 41 -2.95 17.70 7.79
CA LEU A 41 -3.12 19.17 7.91
C LEU A 41 -1.89 19.96 7.47
N GLN A 42 -0.71 19.37 7.50
CA GLN A 42 0.52 20.01 7.04
C GLN A 42 0.57 20.17 5.50
N LYS A 43 -0.27 19.44 4.79
CA LYS A 43 -0.32 19.44 3.32
C LYS A 43 1.05 19.20 2.66
N PRO A 44 1.76 18.12 3.03
CA PRO A 44 3.09 17.86 2.49
C PRO A 44 3.02 17.48 1.00
N ASP A 45 4.13 17.65 0.30
CA ASP A 45 4.23 17.25 -1.10
C ASP A 45 4.23 15.73 -1.28
N LEU A 46 4.76 15.00 -0.31
CA LEU A 46 4.79 13.54 -0.28
C LEU A 46 4.37 13.05 1.10
N ILE A 47 3.41 12.13 1.13
CA ILE A 47 2.95 11.47 2.35
C ILE A 47 3.40 10.01 2.32
N LEU A 48 4.04 9.57 3.39
CA LEU A 48 4.43 8.17 3.60
C LEU A 48 3.54 7.58 4.69
N LEU A 49 2.79 6.54 4.34
CA LEU A 49 1.87 5.87 5.27
C LEU A 49 2.20 4.39 5.37
N ASP A 50 2.46 3.94 6.59
CA ASP A 50 2.70 2.54 6.90
C ASP A 50 1.54 2.00 7.73
N GLU A 51 0.76 1.10 7.13
CA GLU A 51 -0.43 0.48 7.73
C GLU A 51 -1.41 1.52 8.33
N PRO A 52 -1.83 2.55 7.58
CA PRO A 52 -2.61 3.65 8.13
C PRO A 52 -4.02 3.26 8.55
N THR A 53 -4.55 2.14 8.06
CA THR A 53 -5.93 1.72 8.32
C THR A 53 -6.09 0.81 9.53
N ASN A 54 -5.00 0.37 10.17
CA ASN A 54 -5.02 -0.61 11.26
C ASN A 54 -5.88 -0.22 12.45
N HIS A 55 -5.97 1.06 12.78
CA HIS A 55 -6.71 1.55 13.94
C HIS A 55 -7.96 2.35 13.55
N LEU A 56 -8.38 2.25 12.29
CA LEU A 56 -9.51 2.99 11.77
C LEU A 56 -10.73 2.06 11.57
N ASP A 57 -11.91 2.58 11.87
CA ASP A 57 -13.16 1.95 11.48
C ASP A 57 -13.44 2.17 9.98
N ILE A 58 -14.45 1.51 9.46
CA ILE A 58 -14.77 1.55 8.03
C ILE A 58 -15.05 2.98 7.54
N GLU A 59 -15.77 3.77 8.32
CA GLU A 59 -16.11 5.15 7.98
C GLU A 59 -14.86 6.04 7.91
N SER A 60 -13.94 5.88 8.87
CA SER A 60 -12.68 6.60 8.90
C SER A 60 -11.75 6.20 7.77
N VAL A 61 -11.70 4.91 7.41
CA VAL A 61 -10.95 4.42 6.25
C VAL A 61 -11.47 5.05 4.97
N GLN A 62 -12.78 5.07 4.77
CA GLN A 62 -13.41 5.66 3.60
C GLN A 62 -13.12 7.16 3.51
N TRP A 63 -13.23 7.85 4.63
CA TRP A 63 -12.90 9.27 4.69
C TRP A 63 -11.43 9.54 4.32
N LEU A 64 -10.51 8.74 4.88
CA LEU A 64 -9.07 8.88 4.58
C LEU A 64 -8.77 8.64 3.11
N GLU A 65 -9.37 7.61 2.53
CA GLU A 65 -9.23 7.30 1.10
C GLU A 65 -9.66 8.48 0.24
N ASP A 66 -10.85 9.03 0.51
CA ASP A 66 -11.39 10.18 -0.22
C ASP A 66 -10.52 11.43 -0.02
N PHE A 67 -10.05 11.67 1.20
CA PHE A 67 -9.16 12.79 1.50
C PHE A 67 -7.86 12.69 0.70
N LEU A 68 -7.22 11.54 0.69
CA LEU A 68 -5.95 11.34 -0.02
C LEU A 68 -6.13 11.48 -1.53
N LYS A 69 -7.21 10.97 -2.09
CA LYS A 69 -7.51 11.12 -3.52
C LYS A 69 -7.68 12.58 -3.94
N ASN A 70 -8.34 13.36 -3.11
CA ASN A 70 -8.74 14.72 -3.47
C ASN A 70 -7.72 15.79 -3.07
N ASN A 71 -6.89 15.54 -2.06
CA ASN A 71 -6.05 16.56 -1.46
C ASN A 71 -4.56 16.27 -1.46
N ALA A 72 -4.15 15.00 -1.53
CA ALA A 72 -2.74 14.63 -1.51
C ALA A 72 -2.11 14.80 -2.89
N LYS A 73 -0.89 15.33 -2.94
CA LYS A 73 -0.12 15.44 -4.18
C LYS A 73 0.52 14.12 -4.56
N ALA A 74 1.22 13.48 -3.62
CA ALA A 74 1.82 12.17 -3.78
C ALA A 74 1.75 11.39 -2.48
N VAL A 75 1.44 10.09 -2.59
CA VAL A 75 1.31 9.20 -1.43
C VAL A 75 2.04 7.89 -1.72
N ILE A 76 2.83 7.44 -0.75
CA ILE A 76 3.37 6.08 -0.74
C ILE A 76 2.72 5.36 0.44
N VAL A 77 2.06 4.24 0.16
CA VAL A 77 1.31 3.47 1.16
C VAL A 77 1.85 2.05 1.22
N ILE A 78 2.07 1.58 2.43
CA ILE A 78 2.30 0.17 2.73
C ILE A 78 1.07 -0.31 3.50
N SER A 79 0.33 -1.29 2.99
CA SER A 79 -0.88 -1.77 3.65
C SER A 79 -1.25 -3.18 3.23
N HIS A 80 -1.86 -3.92 4.16
CA HIS A 80 -2.50 -5.21 3.90
C HIS A 80 -4.00 -5.05 3.57
N ASP A 81 -4.54 -3.85 3.68
CA ASP A 81 -5.91 -3.53 3.27
C ASP A 81 -5.96 -3.40 1.75
N LYS A 82 -6.34 -4.50 1.10
CA LYS A 82 -6.32 -4.62 -0.38
C LYS A 82 -7.26 -3.63 -1.04
N ALA A 83 -8.44 -3.43 -0.48
CA ALA A 83 -9.43 -2.50 -1.03
C ALA A 83 -8.93 -1.05 -0.96
N PHE A 84 -8.35 -0.66 0.16
CA PHE A 84 -7.78 0.67 0.36
C PHE A 84 -6.66 0.95 -0.64
N VAL A 85 -5.70 0.03 -0.76
CA VAL A 85 -4.58 0.15 -1.69
C VAL A 85 -5.08 0.19 -3.14
N ASP A 86 -6.00 -0.69 -3.50
CA ASP A 86 -6.53 -0.80 -4.86
C ASP A 86 -7.26 0.47 -5.31
N ASN A 87 -8.09 1.03 -4.43
CA ASN A 87 -8.84 2.24 -4.73
C ASN A 87 -7.98 3.51 -4.76
N LEU A 88 -6.92 3.54 -3.99
CA LEU A 88 -6.08 4.73 -3.81
C LEU A 88 -4.94 4.82 -4.83
N THR A 89 -4.32 3.70 -5.18
CA THR A 89 -3.06 3.69 -5.91
C THR A 89 -3.22 3.49 -7.41
N ASN A 90 -2.27 4.05 -8.16
CA ASN A 90 -2.16 3.85 -9.61
C ASN A 90 -0.80 3.26 -10.00
N ARG A 91 0.03 2.93 -9.02
CA ARG A 91 1.35 2.35 -9.22
C ARG A 91 1.66 1.42 -8.07
N THR A 92 2.19 0.26 -8.36
CA THR A 92 2.53 -0.75 -7.36
C THR A 92 4.00 -1.12 -7.47
N ILE A 93 4.71 -1.08 -6.35
CA ILE A 93 6.11 -1.45 -6.27
C ILE A 93 6.22 -2.71 -5.42
N GLU A 94 6.77 -3.76 -6.01
CA GLU A 94 7.05 -5.02 -5.32
C GLU A 94 8.55 -5.09 -5.00
N ILE A 95 8.86 -5.40 -3.75
CA ILE A 95 10.24 -5.65 -3.30
C ILE A 95 10.32 -7.12 -2.91
N THR A 96 11.10 -7.89 -3.64
CA THR A 96 11.27 -9.31 -3.39
C THR A 96 12.65 -9.79 -3.78
N MET A 97 13.25 -10.65 -2.97
CA MET A 97 14.57 -11.25 -3.20
C MET A 97 15.66 -10.24 -3.61
N GLY A 98 15.67 -9.08 -2.94
CA GLY A 98 16.64 -8.02 -3.21
C GLY A 98 16.44 -7.24 -4.50
N LYS A 99 15.30 -7.44 -5.19
CA LYS A 99 14.97 -6.76 -6.43
C LYS A 99 13.70 -5.92 -6.26
N ILE A 100 13.60 -4.88 -7.08
CA ILE A 100 12.43 -3.99 -7.13
C ILE A 100 11.78 -4.16 -8.49
N TYR A 101 10.46 -4.40 -8.46
CA TYR A 101 9.62 -4.46 -9.65
C TYR A 101 8.60 -3.35 -9.59
N ASP A 102 8.53 -2.55 -10.64
CA ASP A 102 7.66 -1.38 -10.74
C ASP A 102 6.54 -1.65 -11.75
N TYR A 103 5.30 -1.66 -11.25
CA TYR A 103 4.10 -1.87 -12.06
C TYR A 103 3.29 -0.58 -12.10
N LYS A 104 3.11 0.01 -13.26
CA LYS A 104 2.35 1.25 -13.44
C LYS A 104 0.84 0.98 -13.44
N THR A 105 0.34 0.37 -12.37
CA THR A 105 -1.06 -0.02 -12.26
C THR A 105 -1.48 -0.16 -10.78
N ASN A 106 -2.79 -0.32 -10.55
CA ASN A 106 -3.34 -0.57 -9.22
C ASN A 106 -2.98 -1.99 -8.72
N TYR A 107 -3.35 -2.28 -7.48
CA TYR A 107 -3.00 -3.52 -6.82
C TYR A 107 -3.64 -4.76 -7.48
N SER A 108 -4.90 -4.69 -7.86
CA SER A 108 -5.60 -5.82 -8.50
C SER A 108 -4.95 -6.23 -9.83
N HIS A 109 -4.64 -5.27 -10.67
CA HIS A 109 -3.98 -5.52 -11.95
C HIS A 109 -2.52 -5.97 -11.74
N TYR A 110 -1.84 -5.42 -10.73
CA TYR A 110 -0.51 -5.87 -10.32
C TYR A 110 -0.49 -7.36 -10.00
N LEU A 111 -1.47 -7.86 -9.25
CA LEU A 111 -1.54 -9.29 -8.90
C LEU A 111 -1.60 -10.17 -10.15
N GLN A 112 -2.35 -9.77 -11.16
CA GLN A 112 -2.45 -10.47 -12.42
C GLN A 112 -1.12 -10.44 -13.17
N LEU A 113 -0.48 -9.27 -13.29
CA LEU A 113 0.82 -9.12 -13.95
C LEU A 113 1.92 -9.92 -13.24
N ARG A 114 1.90 -9.94 -11.91
CA ARG A 114 2.83 -10.74 -11.11
C ARG A 114 2.67 -12.24 -11.39
N LYS A 115 1.43 -12.71 -11.46
CA LYS A 115 1.13 -14.10 -11.79
C LYS A 115 1.66 -14.48 -13.17
N GLU A 116 1.40 -13.65 -14.18
CA GLU A 116 1.90 -13.85 -15.54
C GLU A 116 3.45 -13.90 -15.58
N ARG A 117 4.10 -12.98 -14.88
CA ARG A 117 5.56 -12.96 -14.77
C ARG A 117 6.11 -14.24 -14.17
N ARG A 118 5.51 -14.72 -13.08
CA ARG A 118 5.92 -15.96 -12.41
C ARG A 118 5.71 -17.18 -13.29
N GLU A 119 4.59 -17.24 -14.02
CA GLU A 119 4.32 -18.31 -14.97
C GLU A 119 5.35 -18.32 -16.12
N GLN A 120 5.71 -17.17 -16.66
CA GLN A 120 6.73 -17.04 -17.68
C GLN A 120 8.11 -17.47 -17.16
N GLN A 121 8.47 -17.07 -15.95
CA GLN A 121 9.73 -17.49 -15.33
C GLN A 121 9.78 -19.00 -15.10
N GLN A 122 8.70 -19.60 -14.64
CA GLN A 122 8.59 -21.04 -14.44
C GLN A 122 8.71 -21.80 -15.76
N LYS A 123 8.02 -21.34 -16.79
CA LYS A 123 8.08 -21.92 -18.13
C LYS A 123 9.48 -21.86 -18.71
N HIS A 124 10.14 -20.70 -18.59
CA HIS A 124 11.51 -20.50 -19.04
C HIS A 124 12.49 -21.43 -18.30
N PHE A 125 12.33 -21.57 -17.00
CA PHE A 125 13.11 -22.50 -16.20
C PHE A 125 12.93 -23.95 -16.65
N GLU A 126 11.70 -24.37 -16.90
CA GLU A 126 11.40 -25.72 -17.38
C GLU A 126 11.99 -25.99 -18.77
N GLU A 127 11.95 -25.01 -19.67
CA GLU A 127 12.58 -25.11 -20.99
C GLU A 127 14.10 -25.24 -20.87
N GLN A 128 14.74 -24.46 -19.99
CA GLN A 128 16.18 -24.59 -19.73
C GLN A 128 16.53 -25.96 -19.17
N GLN A 129 15.74 -26.50 -18.26
CA GLN A 129 15.98 -27.84 -17.71
C GLN A 129 15.86 -28.94 -18.77
N ARG A 130 14.93 -28.81 -19.71
CA ARG A 130 14.80 -29.75 -20.85
C ARG A 130 16.01 -29.65 -21.78
N GLU A 131 16.48 -28.45 -22.11
CA GLU A 131 17.70 -28.28 -22.93
C GLU A 131 18.93 -28.91 -22.27
N ILE A 132 19.09 -28.68 -20.97
CA ILE A 132 20.20 -29.28 -20.20
C ILE A 132 20.12 -30.80 -20.25
N ALA A 133 18.92 -31.38 -20.05
CA ALA A 133 18.71 -32.81 -20.10
C ALA A 133 19.03 -33.37 -21.50
N ASP A 134 18.60 -32.72 -22.57
CA ASP A 134 18.86 -33.09 -23.94
C ASP A 134 20.36 -33.08 -24.29
N ILE A 135 21.05 -32.01 -23.87
CA ILE A 135 22.49 -31.87 -24.06
C ILE A 135 23.25 -32.92 -23.28
N THR A 136 22.85 -33.20 -22.04
CA THR A 136 23.45 -34.24 -21.19
C THR A 136 23.29 -35.61 -21.82
N ALA A 137 22.08 -35.95 -22.28
CA ALA A 137 21.81 -37.21 -22.98
C ALA A 137 22.62 -37.36 -24.26
N PHE A 138 22.77 -36.26 -25.02
CA PHE A 138 23.64 -36.28 -26.22
C PHE A 138 25.10 -36.54 -25.86
N ILE A 139 25.62 -35.86 -24.84
CA ILE A 139 27.01 -36.06 -24.39
C ILE A 139 27.23 -37.50 -23.94
N GLU A 140 26.32 -38.07 -23.18
CA GLU A 140 26.43 -39.45 -22.70
C GLU A 140 26.38 -40.48 -23.84
N ARG A 141 25.61 -40.20 -24.90
CA ARG A 141 25.54 -41.09 -26.08
C ARG A 141 26.87 -41.20 -26.81
N PHE A 142 27.69 -40.17 -26.79
CA PHE A 142 28.95 -40.10 -27.52
C PHE A 142 30.18 -40.19 -26.62
N LYS A 143 30.01 -40.67 -25.40
CA LYS A 143 31.17 -40.95 -24.51
C LYS A 143 31.97 -42.14 -24.95
#